data_babad71add5245ab99b9014c20f70f3f
#
_entry.id   babad71add5245ab99b9014c20f70f3f
#
_cell.length_a   1.000
_cell.length_b   1.000
_cell.length_c   1.000
_cell.angle_alpha   90.00
_cell.angle_beta   90.00
_cell.angle_gamma   90.00
#
_symmetry.space_group_name_H-M   'P 1'
#
loop_
_entity.id
_entity.type
_entity.pdbx_description
1 polymer ?
#
loop_
_entity_poly.entity_id
_entity_poly.type
_entity_poly.pdbx_seq_one_letter_code
_entity_poly.pdbx_strand_id
1 'polypeptide(L)'
;MLQKIGFQPGINKQITETGAEGQWVDCDNVRFRYGTPEKIGGWKQLGESNLTGAGRGLHHYVNSLGRKYAIIGTNRILYAYSGGVFYDIHPIKTTTTLSNAFSTTNGSSAVTLTFSTSHNISAGDIILLDNFSTITGSNFGSSDFDNKKFMVTTVPTGTTLTVTMPSNESGSGATTSGGIRVQHYYPVGPAVQAKGFGWSLGTWGGEEVGAVTTTITGAINASVTTGITLSDTSQFPSSGTNFVLIGTEEISYTGINSSNELTGVTRGVRNTTAASHGAGDTVTSTANYVAWGEAASGDLVLEPGMWSLDNFGDKAICLIHDSAVF
;
A
#
# COMPACT_ATOMS: atom_id res chain seq x y z
N MET A 1 47.23 33.63 -21.95
CA MET A 1 46.25 34.11 -22.93
C MET A 1 44.89 33.71 -22.40
N LEU A 2 44.00 34.66 -22.13
CA LEU A 2 42.63 34.37 -21.71
C LEU A 2 41.77 34.21 -22.96
N GLN A 3 41.24 33.00 -23.16
CA GLN A 3 40.35 32.72 -24.27
C GLN A 3 38.89 32.86 -23.80
N LYS A 4 38.11 33.69 -24.46
CA LYS A 4 36.68 33.82 -24.18
C LYS A 4 35.93 32.65 -24.83
N ILE A 5 35.35 31.79 -24.02
CA ILE A 5 34.50 30.70 -24.50
C ILE A 5 33.05 31.17 -24.38
N GLY A 6 32.34 31.20 -25.50
CA GLY A 6 30.91 31.51 -25.53
C GLY A 6 30.08 30.23 -25.54
N PHE A 7 29.13 30.12 -24.61
CA PHE A 7 28.16 29.01 -24.58
C PHE A 7 26.75 29.52 -24.90
N GLN A 8 25.98 28.71 -25.59
CA GLN A 8 24.56 28.97 -25.72
C GLN A 8 23.83 28.49 -24.43
N PRO A 9 22.91 29.28 -23.88
CA PRO A 9 22.15 28.86 -22.71
C PRO A 9 21.16 27.73 -23.07
N GLY A 10 20.95 26.82 -22.13
CA GLY A 10 20.06 25.67 -22.28
C GLY A 10 20.80 24.36 -22.50
N ILE A 11 20.04 23.27 -22.51
CA ILE A 11 20.54 21.90 -22.72
C ILE A 11 19.97 21.40 -24.03
N ASN A 12 20.84 21.01 -24.97
CA ASN A 12 20.43 20.44 -26.26
C ASN A 12 20.66 18.93 -26.24
N LYS A 13 19.58 18.17 -26.12
CA LYS A 13 19.58 16.71 -26.18
C LYS A 13 19.18 16.13 -27.54
N GLN A 14 18.97 16.99 -28.56
CA GLN A 14 18.51 16.54 -29.89
C GLN A 14 19.65 16.20 -30.84
N ILE A 15 20.86 16.64 -30.55
CA ILE A 15 22.03 16.38 -31.39
C ILE A 15 23.09 15.61 -30.59
N THR A 16 23.99 14.96 -31.31
CA THR A 16 25.11 14.20 -30.70
C THR A 16 26.07 15.14 -29.98
N GLU A 17 26.81 14.65 -29.01
CA GLU A 17 27.81 15.42 -28.25
C GLU A 17 28.81 16.11 -29.18
N THR A 18 29.23 15.42 -30.25
CA THR A 18 30.16 15.93 -31.24
C THR A 18 29.56 17.06 -32.11
N GLY A 19 28.25 17.05 -32.31
CA GLY A 19 27.52 18.07 -33.07
C GLY A 19 27.13 19.29 -32.24
N ALA A 20 27.27 19.20 -30.92
CA ALA A 20 26.82 20.22 -29.96
C ALA A 20 27.92 21.22 -29.57
N GLU A 21 28.86 21.50 -30.45
CA GLU A 21 29.95 22.44 -30.17
C GLU A 21 29.42 23.80 -29.71
N GLY A 22 29.89 24.28 -28.55
CA GLY A 22 29.41 25.48 -27.91
C GLY A 22 28.05 25.43 -27.22
N GLN A 23 27.50 24.23 -27.08
CA GLN A 23 26.23 23.98 -26.40
C GLN A 23 26.42 23.00 -25.22
N TRP A 24 25.49 23.03 -24.28
CA TRP A 24 25.42 22.05 -23.20
C TRP A 24 24.56 20.86 -23.63
N VAL A 25 25.10 19.67 -23.56
CA VAL A 25 24.36 18.42 -23.86
C VAL A 25 23.79 17.78 -22.61
N ASP A 26 24.42 18.02 -21.47
CA ASP A 26 23.95 17.59 -20.15
C ASP A 26 24.49 18.52 -19.07
N CYS A 27 23.75 18.64 -17.96
CA CYS A 27 24.22 19.32 -16.76
C CYS A 27 23.41 18.88 -15.55
N ASP A 28 24.03 18.88 -14.39
CA ASP A 28 23.39 18.60 -13.11
C ASP A 28 23.59 19.77 -12.14
N ASN A 29 22.55 20.09 -11.36
CA ASN A 29 22.54 21.18 -10.39
C ASN A 29 22.90 22.57 -10.96
N VAL A 30 22.53 22.81 -12.23
CA VAL A 30 22.78 24.07 -12.94
C VAL A 30 21.45 24.64 -13.45
N ARG A 31 21.28 25.94 -13.35
CA ARG A 31 20.24 26.71 -14.04
C ARG A 31 20.89 27.76 -14.93
N PHE A 32 20.21 28.13 -16.00
CA PHE A 32 20.63 29.24 -16.87
C PHE A 32 19.86 30.48 -16.47
N ARG A 33 20.58 31.52 -16.07
CA ARG A 33 20.02 32.82 -15.72
C ARG A 33 20.73 33.91 -16.51
N TYR A 34 19.98 34.76 -17.17
CA TYR A 34 20.52 35.83 -18.04
C TYR A 34 21.55 35.30 -19.05
N GLY A 35 21.34 34.11 -19.59
CA GLY A 35 22.24 33.53 -20.59
C GLY A 35 23.50 32.87 -20.01
N THR A 36 23.73 32.91 -18.72
CA THR A 36 24.89 32.28 -18.06
C THR A 36 24.49 31.10 -17.19
N PRO A 37 25.30 30.02 -17.14
CA PRO A 37 25.08 28.92 -16.22
C PRO A 37 25.38 29.39 -14.79
N GLU A 38 24.46 29.06 -13.89
CA GLU A 38 24.55 29.36 -12.46
C GLU A 38 24.29 28.08 -11.68
N LYS A 39 25.11 27.79 -10.69
CA LYS A 39 24.90 26.64 -9.80
C LYS A 39 23.60 26.83 -9.00
N ILE A 40 22.74 25.84 -9.02
CA ILE A 40 21.58 25.79 -8.13
C ILE A 40 22.11 25.51 -6.71
N GLY A 41 21.67 26.28 -5.72
CA GLY A 41 21.96 26.01 -4.32
C GLY A 41 21.42 24.65 -3.88
N GLY A 42 21.96 24.14 -2.79
CA GLY A 42 21.47 22.87 -2.23
C GLY A 42 20.02 22.92 -1.78
N TRP A 43 19.42 21.77 -1.62
CA TRP A 43 18.07 21.62 -1.07
C TRP A 43 18.10 21.77 0.45
N LYS A 44 17.14 22.45 0.99
CA LYS A 44 16.89 22.52 2.44
C LYS A 44 15.53 21.95 2.72
N GLN A 45 15.46 21.07 3.73
CA GLN A 45 14.19 20.52 4.19
C GLN A 45 13.26 21.67 4.64
N LEU A 46 12.03 21.64 4.20
CA LEU A 46 10.97 22.54 4.61
C LEU A 46 10.24 21.93 5.81
N GLY A 47 10.38 22.55 6.99
CA GLY A 47 9.82 22.02 8.24
C GLY A 47 10.79 21.10 8.98
N GLU A 48 10.42 20.76 10.21
CA GLU A 48 11.26 20.00 11.14
C GLU A 48 11.00 18.48 11.13
N SER A 49 9.90 18.06 10.53
CA SER A 49 9.49 16.65 10.49
C SER A 49 9.15 16.17 9.08
N ASN A 50 9.30 14.88 8.87
CA ASN A 50 8.85 14.23 7.65
C ASN A 50 7.32 14.10 7.63
N LEU A 51 6.73 14.22 6.45
CA LEU A 51 5.32 13.92 6.25
C LEU A 51 5.06 12.42 6.30
N THR A 52 3.92 12.03 6.84
CA THR A 52 3.50 10.62 6.83
C THR A 52 3.00 10.23 5.45
N GLY A 53 3.63 9.24 4.84
CA GLY A 53 3.28 8.73 3.51
C GLY A 53 4.09 9.34 2.37
N ALA A 54 3.86 8.85 1.17
CA ALA A 54 4.47 9.35 -0.06
C ALA A 54 3.66 10.52 -0.63
N GLY A 55 4.30 11.64 -0.95
CA GLY A 55 3.65 12.80 -1.56
C GLY A 55 3.09 12.45 -2.95
N ARG A 56 1.80 12.73 -3.17
CA ARG A 56 1.06 12.41 -4.40
C ARG A 56 0.39 13.61 -5.05
N GLY A 57 0.23 14.68 -4.31
CA GLY A 57 -0.35 15.91 -4.81
C GLY A 57 0.21 17.11 -4.09
N LEU A 58 0.39 18.20 -4.80
CA LEU A 58 0.80 19.49 -4.26
C LEU A 58 0.04 20.59 -4.99
N HIS A 59 -0.65 21.42 -4.22
CA HIS A 59 -1.31 22.60 -4.73
C HIS A 59 -0.99 23.81 -3.83
N HIS A 60 -0.73 24.95 -4.41
CA HIS A 60 -0.50 26.17 -3.64
C HIS A 60 -1.46 27.26 -4.06
N TYR A 61 -1.92 28.04 -3.12
CA TYR A 61 -2.75 29.20 -3.38
C TYR A 61 -2.51 30.31 -2.35
N VAL A 62 -3.01 31.48 -2.68
CA VAL A 62 -3.00 32.65 -1.80
C VAL A 62 -4.45 33.06 -1.56
N ASN A 63 -4.83 33.19 -0.31
CA ASN A 63 -6.18 33.62 0.03
C ASN A 63 -6.38 35.14 -0.16
N SER A 64 -7.61 35.61 -0.02
CA SER A 64 -7.99 37.03 -0.15
C SER A 64 -7.26 37.98 0.82
N LEU A 65 -6.75 37.40 1.93
CA LEU A 65 -5.95 38.13 2.94
C LEU A 65 -4.45 38.11 2.65
N GLY A 66 -4.01 37.61 1.50
CA GLY A 66 -2.61 37.49 1.13
C GLY A 66 -1.83 36.36 1.85
N ARG A 67 -2.48 35.49 2.58
CA ARG A 67 -1.82 34.33 3.24
C ARG A 67 -1.59 33.24 2.22
N LYS A 68 -0.37 32.67 2.27
CA LYS A 68 0.07 31.60 1.37
C LYS A 68 -0.15 30.25 2.03
N TYR A 69 -0.74 29.34 1.26
CA TYR A 69 -0.99 27.96 1.65
C TYR A 69 -0.40 27.02 0.61
N ALA A 70 0.13 25.90 1.07
CA ALA A 70 0.42 24.75 0.22
C ALA A 70 -0.32 23.53 0.78
N ILE A 71 -1.18 22.95 -0.04
CA ILE A 71 -1.90 21.72 0.29
C ILE A 71 -1.08 20.56 -0.26
N ILE A 72 -0.78 19.60 0.60
CA ILE A 72 0.08 18.45 0.28
C ILE A 72 -0.68 17.17 0.59
N GLY A 73 -1.07 16.46 -0.45
CA GLY A 73 -1.71 15.16 -0.35
C GLY A 73 -0.68 14.04 -0.40
N THR A 74 -0.62 13.21 0.65
CA THR A 74 0.13 11.96 0.63
C THR A 74 -0.83 10.79 0.42
N ASN A 75 -0.30 9.60 0.17
CA ASN A 75 -1.14 8.40 0.14
C ASN A 75 -1.73 8.03 1.52
N ARG A 76 -1.45 8.81 2.56
CA ARG A 76 -1.89 8.57 3.93
C ARG A 76 -2.66 9.74 4.53
N ILE A 77 -2.13 10.95 4.40
CA ILE A 77 -2.61 12.13 5.11
C ILE A 77 -2.58 13.34 4.19
N LEU A 78 -3.57 14.22 4.34
CA LEU A 78 -3.64 15.52 3.71
C LEU A 78 -3.14 16.59 4.67
N TYR A 79 -2.19 17.39 4.23
CA TYR A 79 -1.60 18.47 5.02
C TYR A 79 -1.86 19.82 4.39
N ALA A 80 -2.02 20.83 5.23
CA ALA A 80 -1.88 22.23 4.86
C ALA A 80 -0.60 22.79 5.46
N TYR A 81 0.24 23.38 4.63
CA TYR A 81 1.43 24.11 5.08
C TYR A 81 1.17 25.61 5.01
N SER A 82 1.40 26.31 6.12
CA SER A 82 1.32 27.76 6.20
C SER A 82 2.16 28.29 7.36
N GLY A 83 2.82 29.42 7.18
CA GLY A 83 3.61 30.04 8.23
C GLY A 83 4.76 29.21 8.80
N GLY A 84 5.30 28.25 8.05
CA GLY A 84 6.39 27.38 8.50
C GLY A 84 5.92 26.05 9.15
N VAL A 85 4.62 25.85 9.30
CA VAL A 85 4.05 24.70 10.03
C VAL A 85 3.18 23.84 9.11
N PHE A 86 3.23 22.53 9.30
CA PHE A 86 2.31 21.57 8.69
C PHE A 86 1.14 21.30 9.62
N TYR A 87 -0.05 21.47 9.10
CA TYR A 87 -1.31 21.15 9.78
C TYR A 87 -1.92 19.92 9.13
N ASP A 88 -2.31 18.94 9.93
CA ASP A 88 -3.13 17.85 9.47
C ASP A 88 -4.56 18.33 9.26
N ILE A 89 -5.02 18.24 8.02
CA ILE A 89 -6.38 18.59 7.61
C ILE A 89 -7.11 17.39 7.00
N HIS A 90 -6.61 16.18 7.27
CA HIS A 90 -7.17 14.97 6.68
C HIS A 90 -8.59 14.73 7.19
N PRO A 91 -9.56 14.45 6.30
CA PRO A 91 -10.93 14.21 6.70
C PRO A 91 -11.09 12.91 7.50
N ILE A 92 -11.92 12.96 8.53
CA ILE A 92 -12.26 11.83 9.38
C ILE A 92 -13.49 11.13 8.78
N LYS A 93 -13.40 9.83 8.56
CA LYS A 93 -14.48 9.01 8.03
C LYS A 93 -15.46 8.60 9.13
N THR A 94 -14.94 8.10 10.25
CA THR A 94 -15.74 7.69 11.40
C THR A 94 -15.04 8.01 12.71
N THR A 95 -15.82 8.24 13.75
CA THR A 95 -15.34 8.40 15.12
C THR A 95 -16.09 7.42 16.01
N THR A 96 -15.35 6.59 16.73
CA THR A 96 -15.91 5.56 17.61
C THR A 96 -15.26 5.68 18.99
N THR A 97 -16.08 5.67 20.05
CA THR A 97 -15.58 5.58 21.43
C THR A 97 -15.71 4.14 21.88
N LEU A 98 -14.60 3.60 22.34
CA LEU A 98 -14.50 2.22 22.83
C LEU A 98 -14.31 2.22 24.35
N SER A 99 -14.81 1.19 25.01
CA SER A 99 -14.61 0.97 26.44
C SER A 99 -13.89 -0.36 26.66
N ASN A 100 -12.87 -0.37 27.52
CA ASN A 100 -12.08 -1.57 27.85
C ASN A 100 -11.55 -2.33 26.62
N ALA A 101 -11.19 -1.59 25.58
CA ALA A 101 -10.92 -2.15 24.25
C ALA A 101 -9.43 -2.34 23.92
N PHE A 102 -8.56 -1.91 24.81
CA PHE A 102 -7.11 -1.96 24.63
C PHE A 102 -6.52 -3.21 25.25
N SER A 103 -5.71 -3.95 24.51
CA SER A 103 -4.96 -5.08 25.07
C SER A 103 -3.57 -5.20 24.45
N THR A 104 -2.61 -5.63 25.26
CA THR A 104 -1.23 -5.91 24.89
C THR A 104 -0.82 -7.32 25.32
N THR A 105 0.24 -7.84 24.73
CA THR A 105 0.82 -9.13 25.10
C THR A 105 2.29 -8.93 25.44
N ASN A 106 2.73 -9.52 26.56
CA ASN A 106 4.14 -9.46 26.98
C ASN A 106 5.07 -9.97 25.86
N GLY A 107 6.13 -9.22 25.60
CA GLY A 107 7.11 -9.51 24.54
C GLY A 107 6.67 -9.11 23.15
N SER A 108 5.46 -8.57 22.96
CA SER A 108 4.93 -8.14 21.66
C SER A 108 4.87 -6.62 21.54
N SER A 109 5.17 -6.09 20.35
CA SER A 109 4.93 -4.69 20.01
C SER A 109 3.51 -4.44 19.47
N ALA A 110 2.73 -5.49 19.24
CA ALA A 110 1.37 -5.38 18.75
C ALA A 110 0.40 -4.99 19.87
N VAL A 111 -0.40 -3.98 19.62
CA VAL A 111 -1.48 -3.52 20.47
C VAL A 111 -2.80 -3.82 19.76
N THR A 112 -3.69 -4.53 20.43
CA THR A 112 -5.00 -4.90 19.91
C THR A 112 -6.06 -3.94 20.42
N LEU A 113 -6.88 -3.43 19.51
CA LEU A 113 -8.10 -2.68 19.79
C LEU A 113 -9.31 -3.54 19.45
N THR A 114 -10.25 -3.64 20.39
CA THR A 114 -11.49 -4.42 20.22
C THR A 114 -12.70 -3.51 20.17
N PHE A 115 -13.48 -3.64 19.11
CA PHE A 115 -14.71 -2.89 18.88
C PHE A 115 -15.92 -3.73 19.28
N SER A 116 -16.98 -3.07 19.72
CA SER A 116 -18.24 -3.74 20.04
C SER A 116 -19.03 -4.17 18.81
N THR A 117 -18.77 -3.55 17.65
CA THR A 117 -19.41 -3.82 16.37
C THR A 117 -18.35 -3.81 15.26
N SER A 118 -18.69 -4.28 14.07
CA SER A 118 -17.78 -4.22 12.91
C SER A 118 -17.36 -2.78 12.62
N HIS A 119 -16.04 -2.57 12.47
CA HIS A 119 -15.44 -1.23 12.34
C HIS A 119 -15.20 -0.79 10.89
N ASN A 120 -15.24 -1.70 9.91
CA ASN A 120 -14.96 -1.41 8.49
C ASN A 120 -13.64 -0.65 8.23
N ILE A 121 -12.63 -0.90 9.05
CA ILE A 121 -11.27 -0.38 8.92
C ILE A 121 -10.40 -1.49 8.31
N SER A 122 -9.54 -1.13 7.39
CA SER A 122 -8.66 -2.09 6.71
C SER A 122 -7.21 -1.98 7.18
N ALA A 123 -6.43 -3.03 6.99
CA ALA A 123 -4.99 -2.97 7.20
C ALA A 123 -4.38 -1.92 6.27
N GLY A 124 -3.49 -1.08 6.81
CA GLY A 124 -2.90 0.05 6.11
C GLY A 124 -3.64 1.37 6.27
N ASP A 125 -4.86 1.39 6.77
CA ASP A 125 -5.58 2.62 7.11
C ASP A 125 -4.91 3.36 8.26
N ILE A 126 -5.15 4.66 8.34
CA ILE A 126 -4.66 5.50 9.44
C ILE A 126 -5.80 5.75 10.42
N ILE A 127 -5.49 5.57 11.69
CA ILE A 127 -6.36 5.94 12.80
C ILE A 127 -5.65 6.93 13.72
N LEU A 128 -6.39 7.88 14.24
CA LEU A 128 -5.96 8.74 15.34
C LEU A 128 -6.59 8.21 16.64
N LEU A 129 -5.75 7.99 17.63
CA LEU A 129 -6.18 7.57 18.96
C LEU A 129 -6.09 8.75 19.92
N ASP A 130 -7.12 8.98 20.68
CA ASP A 130 -7.11 9.99 21.73
C ASP A 130 -8.05 9.63 22.88
N ASN A 131 -8.06 10.50 23.91
CA ASN A 131 -8.90 10.35 25.08
C ASN A 131 -8.70 8.99 25.77
N PHE A 132 -7.44 8.56 25.88
CA PHE A 132 -7.08 7.36 26.61
C PHE A 132 -7.29 7.55 28.13
N SER A 133 -7.97 6.59 28.73
CA SER A 133 -7.97 6.43 30.18
C SER A 133 -6.68 5.78 30.66
N THR A 134 -6.58 5.60 31.94
CA THR A 134 -5.41 4.96 32.56
C THR A 134 -5.19 3.55 32.01
N ILE A 135 -3.99 3.30 31.52
CA ILE A 135 -3.52 1.97 31.12
C ILE A 135 -2.88 1.32 32.35
N THR A 136 -3.23 0.08 32.63
CA THR A 136 -2.70 -0.69 33.76
C THR A 136 -2.07 -1.99 33.31
N GLY A 137 -0.99 -2.41 33.97
CA GLY A 137 -0.30 -3.67 33.63
C GLY A 137 0.56 -3.63 32.37
N SER A 138 0.76 -2.47 31.79
CA SER A 138 1.55 -2.23 30.59
C SER A 138 2.69 -1.26 30.88
N ASN A 139 3.79 -1.37 30.14
CA ASN A 139 4.83 -0.34 30.11
C ASN A 139 4.47 0.84 29.19
N PHE A 140 3.42 0.72 28.39
CA PHE A 140 2.89 1.84 27.61
C PHE A 140 1.98 2.70 28.49
N GLY A 141 2.19 4.01 28.42
CA GLY A 141 1.32 4.99 29.06
C GLY A 141 0.28 5.54 28.07
N SER A 142 -0.76 6.22 28.58
CA SER A 142 -1.74 6.91 27.73
C SER A 142 -1.08 7.92 26.78
N SER A 143 -0.01 8.58 27.21
CA SER A 143 0.78 9.52 26.39
C SER A 143 1.45 8.87 25.16
N ASP A 144 1.59 7.55 25.14
CA ASP A 144 2.14 6.85 23.98
C ASP A 144 1.12 6.73 22.84
N PHE A 145 -0.16 6.91 23.15
CA PHE A 145 -1.27 6.79 22.20
C PHE A 145 -2.03 8.09 21.99
N ASP A 146 -2.18 8.90 23.02
CA ASP A 146 -3.09 10.05 23.03
C ASP A 146 -2.65 11.11 22.03
N ASN A 147 -3.58 11.51 21.15
CA ASN A 147 -3.37 12.40 20.01
C ASN A 147 -2.29 11.92 19.02
N LYS A 148 -2.08 10.60 18.91
CA LYS A 148 -1.15 10.02 17.96
C LYS A 148 -1.85 9.21 16.89
N LYS A 149 -1.21 9.21 15.71
CA LYS A 149 -1.67 8.49 14.53
C LYS A 149 -0.95 7.17 14.43
N PHE A 150 -1.71 6.14 14.12
CA PHE A 150 -1.21 4.81 13.91
C PHE A 150 -1.69 4.26 12.58
N MET A 151 -0.83 3.52 11.91
CA MET A 151 -1.23 2.69 10.80
C MET A 151 -1.75 1.37 11.34
N VAL A 152 -2.91 0.94 10.89
CA VAL A 152 -3.46 -0.38 11.22
C VAL A 152 -2.58 -1.45 10.58
N THR A 153 -2.00 -2.31 11.40
CA THR A 153 -1.08 -3.35 10.96
C THR A 153 -1.82 -4.56 10.43
N THR A 154 -2.78 -5.06 11.20
CA THR A 154 -3.64 -6.19 10.79
C THR A 154 -5.07 -6.00 11.28
N VAL A 155 -5.99 -6.70 10.65
CA VAL A 155 -7.40 -6.78 11.03
C VAL A 155 -7.77 -8.26 11.17
N PRO A 156 -7.52 -8.85 12.35
CA PRO A 156 -7.78 -10.28 12.57
C PRO A 156 -9.25 -10.65 12.43
N THR A 157 -10.16 -9.77 12.81
CA THR A 157 -11.61 -9.94 12.67
C THR A 157 -12.27 -8.61 12.33
N GLY A 158 -13.53 -8.63 11.93
CA GLY A 158 -14.30 -7.40 11.69
C GLY A 158 -14.46 -6.49 12.92
N THR A 159 -14.16 -7.00 14.12
CA THR A 159 -14.25 -6.27 15.39
C THR A 159 -12.91 -6.05 16.09
N THR A 160 -11.80 -6.54 15.54
CA THR A 160 -10.47 -6.36 16.13
C THR A 160 -9.48 -5.85 15.09
N LEU A 161 -8.65 -4.91 15.50
CA LEU A 161 -7.51 -4.46 14.71
C LEU A 161 -6.26 -4.36 15.60
N THR A 162 -5.09 -4.36 14.96
CA THR A 162 -3.82 -4.18 15.65
C THR A 162 -3.06 -2.97 15.11
N VAL A 163 -2.34 -2.32 16.00
CA VAL A 163 -1.32 -1.32 15.65
C VAL A 163 0.01 -1.75 16.26
N THR A 164 1.11 -1.32 15.66
CA THR A 164 2.46 -1.69 16.12
C THR A 164 3.13 -0.51 16.84
N MET A 165 3.63 -0.77 18.03
CA MET A 165 4.42 0.18 18.81
C MET A 165 5.91 0.09 18.46
N PRO A 166 6.70 1.15 18.71
CA PRO A 166 8.15 1.13 18.45
C PRO A 166 8.93 0.17 19.34
N SER A 167 8.39 -0.22 20.49
CA SER A 167 9.00 -1.14 21.46
C SER A 167 8.06 -2.26 21.82
N ASN A 168 8.60 -3.34 22.39
CA ASN A 168 7.78 -4.43 22.88
C ASN A 168 7.18 -4.10 24.25
N GLU A 169 6.00 -4.66 24.52
CA GLU A 169 5.39 -4.69 25.83
C GLU A 169 6.23 -5.53 26.80
N SER A 170 6.49 -5.02 27.98
CA SER A 170 7.22 -5.73 29.05
C SER A 170 6.31 -6.16 30.21
N GLY A 171 5.05 -5.78 30.18
CA GLY A 171 4.04 -6.19 31.17
C GLY A 171 3.30 -7.46 30.77
N SER A 172 2.47 -7.99 31.66
CA SER A 172 1.70 -9.22 31.44
C SER A 172 0.45 -9.08 30.57
N GLY A 173 0.33 -7.98 29.87
CA GLY A 173 -0.85 -7.58 29.13
C GLY A 173 -1.72 -6.62 29.91
N ALA A 174 -2.35 -5.71 29.21
CA ALA A 174 -3.14 -4.66 29.84
C ALA A 174 -4.45 -4.44 29.11
N THR A 175 -5.48 -4.11 29.89
CA THR A 175 -6.73 -3.55 29.37
C THR A 175 -6.95 -2.18 30.00
N THR A 176 -7.42 -1.23 29.24
CA THR A 176 -7.83 0.06 29.78
C THR A 176 -9.19 -0.09 30.47
N SER A 177 -9.33 0.56 31.61
CA SER A 177 -10.60 0.64 32.36
C SER A 177 -11.47 1.84 31.97
N GLY A 178 -11.24 2.47 30.83
CA GLY A 178 -11.97 3.66 30.41
C GLY A 178 -12.18 3.75 28.91
N GLY A 179 -12.59 4.92 28.45
CA GLY A 179 -12.86 5.17 27.03
C GLY A 179 -11.59 5.42 26.23
N ILE A 180 -11.62 4.99 24.99
CA ILE A 180 -10.64 5.34 23.95
C ILE A 180 -11.45 5.88 22.78
N ARG A 181 -11.08 7.04 22.26
CA ARG A 181 -11.65 7.53 21.01
C ARG A 181 -10.77 7.16 19.84
N VAL A 182 -11.35 6.46 18.87
CA VAL A 182 -10.71 6.05 17.63
C VAL A 182 -11.31 6.87 16.51
N GLN A 183 -10.51 7.65 15.82
CA GLN A 183 -10.91 8.41 14.65
C GLN A 183 -10.27 7.77 13.40
N HIS A 184 -11.08 7.17 12.56
CA HIS A 184 -10.66 6.56 11.31
C HIS A 184 -10.60 7.62 10.22
N TYR A 185 -9.45 7.78 9.60
CA TYR A 185 -9.25 8.69 8.50
C TYR A 185 -9.81 8.11 7.20
N TYR A 186 -10.20 8.95 6.27
CA TYR A 186 -10.57 8.48 4.94
C TYR A 186 -9.38 7.78 4.28
N PRO A 187 -9.52 6.53 3.83
CA PRO A 187 -8.44 5.84 3.14
C PRO A 187 -8.19 6.49 1.78
N VAL A 188 -6.95 6.83 1.49
CA VAL A 188 -6.55 7.43 0.20
C VAL A 188 -6.22 6.36 -0.82
N GLY A 189 -5.65 5.24 -0.38
CA GLY A 189 -5.22 4.15 -1.23
C GLY A 189 -3.79 3.69 -0.92
N PRO A 190 -3.28 2.69 -1.65
CA PRO A 190 -1.95 2.14 -1.41
C PRO A 190 -0.84 3.14 -1.77
N ALA A 191 0.36 2.94 -1.20
CA ALA A 191 1.54 3.75 -1.47
C ALA A 191 2.07 3.56 -2.90
N VAL A 192 1.90 2.36 -3.43
CA VAL A 192 2.30 1.96 -4.79
C VAL A 192 1.16 1.19 -5.42
N GLN A 193 1.14 1.12 -6.74
CA GLN A 193 0.25 0.20 -7.42
C GLN A 193 0.61 -1.22 -6.99
N ALA A 194 -0.30 -1.88 -6.31
CA ALA A 194 -0.02 -3.17 -5.71
C ALA A 194 0.03 -4.28 -6.75
N LYS A 195 -0.81 -4.18 -7.77
CA LYS A 195 -0.90 -5.13 -8.87
C LYS A 195 -1.47 -4.41 -10.10
N GLY A 196 -1.12 -4.87 -11.27
CA GLY A 196 -1.62 -4.32 -12.51
C GLY A 196 -1.11 -5.12 -13.69
N PHE A 197 -1.76 -4.92 -14.85
CA PHE A 197 -1.44 -5.59 -16.10
C PHE A 197 -1.04 -4.54 -17.13
N GLY A 198 0.12 -4.71 -17.73
CA GLY A 198 0.60 -3.77 -18.73
C GLY A 198 2.12 -3.84 -18.91
N TRP A 199 2.63 -2.91 -19.72
CA TRP A 199 4.06 -2.79 -19.96
C TRP A 199 4.82 -2.48 -18.67
N SER A 200 5.87 -3.23 -18.41
CA SER A 200 6.70 -3.14 -17.18
C SER A 200 5.99 -3.52 -15.88
N LEU A 201 4.81 -4.14 -15.95
CA LEU A 201 4.09 -4.65 -14.78
C LEU A 201 4.02 -6.17 -14.86
N GLY A 202 4.73 -6.85 -13.95
CA GLY A 202 4.71 -8.31 -13.87
C GLY A 202 5.44 -9.03 -15.01
N THR A 203 5.17 -10.31 -15.13
CA THR A 203 5.72 -11.20 -16.16
C THR A 203 4.95 -11.11 -17.48
N TRP A 204 5.60 -11.48 -18.60
CA TRP A 204 4.96 -11.47 -19.93
C TRP A 204 3.69 -12.33 -20.04
N GLY A 205 3.55 -13.35 -19.22
CA GLY A 205 2.40 -14.24 -19.18
C GLY A 205 1.24 -13.76 -18.32
N GLY A 206 1.35 -12.58 -17.71
CA GLY A 206 0.43 -12.09 -16.68
C GLY A 206 0.98 -12.33 -15.26
N GLU A 207 0.28 -11.82 -14.27
CA GLU A 207 0.62 -12.00 -12.87
C GLU A 207 -0.53 -12.69 -12.14
N GLU A 208 -0.17 -13.60 -11.26
CA GLU A 208 -1.13 -14.26 -10.41
C GLU A 208 -1.60 -13.28 -9.34
N VAL A 209 -2.88 -12.99 -9.36
CA VAL A 209 -3.47 -12.03 -8.44
C VAL A 209 -4.17 -12.76 -7.31
N GLY A 210 -3.71 -12.50 -6.08
CA GLY A 210 -4.31 -13.13 -4.91
C GLY A 210 -4.07 -14.64 -4.87
N ALA A 211 -2.91 -15.09 -5.36
CA ALA A 211 -2.52 -16.48 -5.31
C ALA A 211 -2.74 -17.07 -3.92
N VAL A 212 -3.67 -18.00 -3.83
CA VAL A 212 -3.84 -18.82 -2.65
C VAL A 212 -2.87 -19.98 -2.75
N THR A 213 -2.05 -20.17 -1.74
CA THR A 213 -1.11 -21.28 -1.68
C THR A 213 -1.50 -22.28 -0.61
N THR A 214 -1.28 -23.55 -0.92
CA THR A 214 -1.41 -24.68 0.00
C THR A 214 -0.29 -25.67 -0.30
N THR A 215 -0.35 -26.87 0.26
CA THR A 215 0.60 -27.94 -0.05
C THR A 215 -0.13 -29.23 -0.40
N ILE A 216 0.51 -30.05 -1.23
CA ILE A 216 0.03 -31.41 -1.51
C ILE A 216 0.34 -32.30 -0.30
N THR A 217 -0.63 -33.11 0.13
CA THR A 217 -0.47 -33.97 1.32
C THR A 217 0.26 -35.29 1.04
N GLY A 218 0.19 -35.79 -0.18
CA GLY A 218 0.82 -37.01 -0.61
C GLY A 218 1.58 -36.90 -1.91
N ALA A 219 2.66 -37.63 -2.09
CA ALA A 219 3.39 -37.64 -3.34
C ALA A 219 2.54 -38.20 -4.48
N ILE A 220 2.62 -37.58 -5.64
CA ILE A 220 1.96 -37.99 -6.88
C ILE A 220 2.97 -38.19 -8.00
N ASN A 221 2.75 -39.17 -8.87
CA ASN A 221 3.50 -39.35 -10.10
C ASN A 221 2.83 -38.61 -11.27
N ALA A 222 3.51 -38.54 -12.41
CA ALA A 222 3.03 -37.81 -13.59
C ALA A 222 1.70 -38.34 -14.19
N SER A 223 1.27 -39.55 -13.87
CA SER A 223 0.07 -40.19 -14.44
C SER A 223 -1.15 -40.19 -13.51
N VAL A 224 -0.98 -39.71 -12.28
CA VAL A 224 -2.07 -39.65 -11.29
C VAL A 224 -3.08 -38.55 -11.63
N THR A 225 -4.34 -38.93 -11.73
CA THR A 225 -5.47 -38.02 -11.98
C THR A 225 -6.54 -38.07 -10.87
N THR A 226 -6.33 -38.89 -9.83
CA THR A 226 -7.20 -39.03 -8.66
C THR A 226 -6.35 -39.10 -7.40
N GLY A 227 -6.91 -38.75 -6.25
CA GLY A 227 -6.17 -38.78 -4.98
C GLY A 227 -5.19 -37.61 -4.80
N ILE A 228 -5.34 -36.52 -5.56
CA ILE A 228 -4.55 -35.30 -5.38
C ILE A 228 -5.20 -34.53 -4.26
N THR A 229 -4.68 -34.69 -3.04
CA THR A 229 -5.24 -34.11 -1.83
C THR A 229 -4.38 -32.94 -1.37
N LEU A 230 -5.02 -31.82 -1.05
CA LEU A 230 -4.39 -30.59 -0.58
C LEU A 230 -4.57 -30.41 0.93
N SER A 231 -3.65 -29.73 1.59
CA SER A 231 -3.69 -29.50 3.03
C SER A 231 -4.87 -28.60 3.44
N ASP A 232 -5.17 -27.59 2.61
CA ASP A 232 -6.29 -26.66 2.80
C ASP A 232 -6.83 -26.24 1.43
N THR A 233 -8.13 -26.32 1.26
CA THR A 233 -8.83 -25.93 0.03
C THR A 233 -9.89 -24.86 0.27
N SER A 234 -9.96 -24.29 1.47
CA SER A 234 -11.03 -23.36 1.88
C SER A 234 -11.15 -22.11 1.00
N GLN A 235 -10.05 -21.70 0.35
CA GLN A 235 -10.00 -20.56 -0.54
C GLN A 235 -9.86 -20.95 -2.03
N PHE A 236 -9.92 -22.24 -2.35
CA PHE A 236 -9.87 -22.72 -3.73
C PHE A 236 -11.28 -22.85 -4.29
N PRO A 237 -11.51 -22.43 -5.56
CA PRO A 237 -12.82 -22.63 -6.19
C PRO A 237 -13.21 -24.10 -6.24
N SER A 238 -14.41 -24.45 -5.78
CA SER A 238 -14.89 -25.82 -5.70
C SER A 238 -15.80 -26.24 -6.86
N SER A 239 -15.99 -25.37 -7.86
CA SER A 239 -16.84 -25.66 -9.02
C SER A 239 -16.32 -24.95 -10.27
N GLY A 240 -16.66 -25.46 -11.45
CA GLY A 240 -16.18 -24.94 -12.73
C GLY A 240 -14.78 -25.47 -13.06
N THR A 241 -14.24 -25.05 -14.22
CA THR A 241 -12.86 -25.43 -14.61
C THR A 241 -11.89 -24.45 -13.96
N ASN A 242 -11.07 -24.97 -13.07
CA ASN A 242 -10.07 -24.22 -12.31
C ASN A 242 -8.69 -24.81 -12.54
N PHE A 243 -7.66 -24.07 -12.16
CA PHE A 243 -6.27 -24.46 -12.41
C PHE A 243 -5.44 -24.27 -11.14
N VAL A 244 -4.47 -25.16 -10.97
CA VAL A 244 -3.42 -25.04 -9.95
C VAL A 244 -2.05 -25.25 -10.58
N LEU A 245 -1.06 -24.57 -10.06
CA LEU A 245 0.34 -24.71 -10.42
C LEU A 245 1.07 -25.46 -9.31
N ILE A 246 1.82 -26.50 -9.68
CA ILE A 246 2.73 -27.23 -8.78
C ILE A 246 4.10 -27.29 -9.46
N GLY A 247 5.08 -26.60 -8.92
CA GLY A 247 6.37 -26.46 -9.58
C GLY A 247 6.22 -25.72 -10.93
N THR A 248 6.41 -26.45 -12.03
CA THR A 248 6.24 -25.92 -13.41
C THR A 248 5.05 -26.56 -14.14
N GLU A 249 4.27 -27.39 -13.47
CA GLU A 249 3.10 -28.04 -14.08
C GLU A 249 1.81 -27.33 -13.71
N GLU A 250 1.01 -27.01 -14.71
CA GLU A 250 -0.40 -26.63 -14.50
C GLU A 250 -1.32 -27.83 -14.59
N ILE A 251 -2.23 -27.91 -13.63
CA ILE A 251 -3.22 -28.97 -13.49
C ILE A 251 -4.59 -28.33 -13.46
N SER A 252 -5.50 -28.76 -14.33
CA SER A 252 -6.91 -28.35 -14.25
C SER A 252 -7.71 -29.32 -13.39
N TYR A 253 -8.75 -28.79 -12.72
CA TYR A 253 -9.69 -29.57 -11.93
C TYR A 253 -11.10 -28.94 -12.06
N THR A 254 -12.13 -29.73 -11.79
CA THR A 254 -13.53 -29.27 -11.92
C THR A 254 -14.28 -29.24 -10.59
N GLY A 255 -13.69 -29.73 -9.52
CA GLY A 255 -14.30 -29.72 -8.19
C GLY A 255 -13.34 -30.13 -7.11
N ILE A 256 -13.79 -29.98 -5.87
CA ILE A 256 -13.07 -30.36 -4.66
C ILE A 256 -14.05 -31.13 -3.79
N ASN A 257 -13.64 -32.30 -3.32
CA ASN A 257 -14.49 -33.12 -2.43
C ASN A 257 -14.27 -32.75 -0.94
N SER A 258 -15.07 -33.34 -0.06
CA SER A 258 -15.00 -33.10 1.40
C SER A 258 -13.69 -33.51 2.07
N SER A 259 -12.82 -34.22 1.36
CA SER A 259 -11.49 -34.64 1.83
C SER A 259 -10.38 -33.75 1.28
N ASN A 260 -10.70 -32.57 0.78
CA ASN A 260 -9.75 -31.62 0.12
C ASN A 260 -9.06 -32.24 -1.12
N GLU A 261 -9.68 -33.23 -1.78
CA GLU A 261 -9.16 -33.86 -2.97
C GLU A 261 -9.69 -33.14 -4.22
N LEU A 262 -8.81 -32.84 -5.18
CA LEU A 262 -9.17 -32.30 -6.47
C LEU A 262 -9.87 -33.39 -7.31
N THR A 263 -10.99 -33.04 -7.93
CA THR A 263 -11.80 -33.96 -8.77
C THR A 263 -11.86 -33.42 -10.21
N GLY A 264 -12.03 -34.36 -11.16
CA GLY A 264 -12.05 -34.04 -12.60
C GLY A 264 -10.72 -33.48 -13.09
N VAL A 265 -9.63 -34.05 -12.63
CA VAL A 265 -8.27 -33.57 -12.85
C VAL A 265 -7.76 -33.89 -14.26
N THR A 266 -7.15 -32.92 -14.90
CA THR A 266 -6.33 -33.08 -16.11
C THR A 266 -4.93 -32.50 -15.86
N ARG A 267 -3.91 -33.32 -16.13
CA ARG A 267 -2.51 -33.02 -15.88
C ARG A 267 -1.85 -32.36 -17.09
N GLY A 268 -0.84 -31.53 -16.83
CA GLY A 268 -0.01 -30.93 -17.88
C GLY A 268 -0.79 -30.05 -18.86
N VAL A 269 -1.73 -29.26 -18.37
CA VAL A 269 -2.52 -28.34 -19.21
C VAL A 269 -1.74 -27.06 -19.56
N ARG A 270 -2.26 -26.25 -20.47
CA ARG A 270 -1.71 -24.95 -20.87
C ARG A 270 -0.23 -25.00 -21.27
N ASN A 271 0.13 -26.00 -22.10
CA ASN A 271 1.50 -26.22 -22.58
C ASN A 271 2.53 -26.61 -21.51
N THR A 272 2.10 -27.08 -20.36
CA THR A 272 2.99 -27.68 -19.36
C THR A 272 3.07 -29.19 -19.52
N THR A 273 4.04 -29.82 -18.87
CA THR A 273 4.21 -31.29 -18.92
C THR A 273 3.91 -31.86 -17.53
N ALA A 274 3.11 -32.93 -17.49
CA ALA A 274 2.83 -33.64 -16.26
C ALA A 274 4.12 -34.18 -15.62
N ALA A 275 4.33 -33.90 -14.35
CA ALA A 275 5.53 -34.26 -13.59
C ALA A 275 5.19 -34.95 -12.27
N SER A 276 6.18 -35.53 -11.62
CA SER A 276 6.04 -36.06 -10.25
C SER A 276 6.21 -34.95 -9.24
N HIS A 277 5.35 -34.93 -8.21
CA HIS A 277 5.43 -33.96 -7.12
C HIS A 277 5.50 -34.68 -5.78
N GLY A 278 6.29 -34.13 -4.86
CA GLY A 278 6.49 -34.66 -3.52
C GLY A 278 5.39 -34.19 -2.54
N ALA A 279 5.20 -34.94 -1.47
CA ALA A 279 4.40 -34.44 -0.35
C ALA A 279 5.05 -33.17 0.21
N GLY A 280 4.24 -32.15 0.46
CA GLY A 280 4.72 -30.84 0.92
C GLY A 280 5.04 -29.84 -0.20
N ASP A 281 5.02 -30.24 -1.47
CA ASP A 281 5.20 -29.29 -2.58
C ASP A 281 4.10 -28.23 -2.56
N THR A 282 4.48 -27.00 -2.84
CA THR A 282 3.56 -25.86 -2.87
C THR A 282 2.63 -25.97 -4.07
N VAL A 283 1.36 -25.80 -3.80
CA VAL A 283 0.28 -25.71 -4.78
C VAL A 283 -0.26 -24.30 -4.78
N THR A 284 -0.25 -23.67 -5.93
CA THR A 284 -0.71 -22.30 -6.10
C THR A 284 -1.98 -22.29 -6.94
N SER A 285 -3.05 -21.65 -6.47
CA SER A 285 -4.26 -21.48 -7.27
C SER A 285 -4.01 -20.50 -8.41
N THR A 286 -4.23 -20.94 -9.65
CA THR A 286 -4.15 -20.07 -10.85
C THR A 286 -5.53 -19.64 -11.34
N ALA A 287 -6.58 -19.86 -10.54
CA ALA A 287 -7.94 -19.48 -10.88
C ALA A 287 -8.12 -17.99 -11.11
N ASN A 288 -7.28 -17.18 -10.50
CA ASN A 288 -7.24 -15.71 -10.63
C ASN A 288 -6.10 -15.22 -11.53
N TYR A 289 -5.54 -16.08 -12.35
CA TYR A 289 -4.50 -15.70 -13.29
C TYR A 289 -5.11 -14.86 -14.41
N VAL A 290 -4.63 -13.63 -14.54
CA VAL A 290 -5.06 -12.73 -15.61
C VAL A 290 -3.91 -12.58 -16.59
N ALA A 291 -4.14 -13.05 -17.81
CA ALA A 291 -3.20 -12.92 -18.89
C ALA A 291 -3.34 -11.58 -19.63
N TRP A 292 -2.40 -11.29 -20.49
CA TRP A 292 -2.43 -10.11 -21.37
C TRP A 292 -3.70 -10.07 -22.22
N GLY A 293 -4.45 -8.97 -22.13
CA GLY A 293 -5.70 -8.77 -22.87
C GLY A 293 -6.95 -9.31 -22.20
N GLU A 294 -6.86 -9.95 -21.04
CA GLU A 294 -8.03 -10.33 -20.24
C GLU A 294 -8.41 -9.20 -19.26
N ALA A 295 -9.71 -9.01 -19.07
CA ALA A 295 -10.20 -8.07 -18.08
C ALA A 295 -9.88 -8.57 -16.67
N ALA A 296 -9.21 -7.76 -15.85
CA ALA A 296 -9.10 -8.04 -14.44
C ALA A 296 -10.49 -8.13 -13.82
N SER A 297 -10.73 -9.11 -12.95
CA SER A 297 -11.92 -9.12 -12.11
C SER A 297 -11.91 -7.86 -11.23
N GLY A 298 -13.06 -7.19 -11.08
CA GLY A 298 -13.19 -5.81 -10.64
C GLY A 298 -12.56 -5.37 -9.31
N ASP A 299 -11.98 -6.30 -8.54
CA ASP A 299 -11.37 -6.01 -7.24
C ASP A 299 -9.84 -5.81 -7.30
N LEU A 300 -9.24 -5.73 -8.49
CA LEU A 300 -7.80 -5.95 -8.67
C LEU A 300 -6.99 -4.74 -9.10
N VAL A 301 -7.61 -3.64 -9.48
CA VAL A 301 -6.88 -2.42 -9.81
C VAL A 301 -6.72 -1.58 -8.55
N LEU A 302 -5.62 -1.78 -7.89
CA LEU A 302 -5.22 -0.92 -6.79
C LEU A 302 -4.29 0.16 -7.33
N GLU A 303 -4.86 1.20 -7.87
CA GLU A 303 -4.10 2.40 -8.21
C GLU A 303 -3.51 3.04 -6.96
N PRO A 304 -2.33 3.65 -7.06
CA PRO A 304 -1.77 4.41 -5.95
C PRO A 304 -2.75 5.47 -5.46
N GLY A 305 -2.84 5.65 -4.16
CA GLY A 305 -3.67 6.71 -3.58
C GLY A 305 -3.21 8.07 -4.07
N MET A 306 -4.10 8.79 -4.77
CA MET A 306 -3.82 10.08 -5.39
C MET A 306 -4.82 11.14 -4.95
N TRP A 307 -4.37 12.38 -4.99
CA TRP A 307 -5.17 13.56 -4.73
C TRP A 307 -5.26 14.45 -5.96
N SER A 308 -6.45 14.88 -6.29
CA SER A 308 -6.67 16.06 -7.13
C SER A 308 -6.94 17.24 -6.21
N LEU A 309 -6.11 18.26 -6.32
CA LEU A 309 -6.12 19.41 -5.43
C LEU A 309 -6.30 20.71 -6.22
N ASP A 310 -7.22 21.53 -5.78
CA ASP A 310 -7.47 22.86 -6.36
C ASP A 310 -7.99 23.81 -5.27
N ASN A 311 -8.31 25.04 -5.60
CA ASN A 311 -8.97 25.97 -4.71
C ASN A 311 -10.11 26.72 -5.38
N PHE A 312 -11.15 27.03 -4.62
CA PHE A 312 -12.20 27.95 -5.00
C PHE A 312 -12.19 29.14 -4.04
N GLY A 313 -11.62 30.24 -4.52
CA GLY A 313 -11.40 31.40 -3.66
C GLY A 313 -10.45 31.04 -2.49
N ASP A 314 -10.92 31.26 -1.27
CA ASP A 314 -10.15 31.02 -0.04
C ASP A 314 -10.23 29.58 0.47
N LYS A 315 -10.95 28.70 -0.21
CA LYS A 315 -11.17 27.32 0.20
C LYS A 315 -10.38 26.36 -0.67
N ALA A 316 -9.68 25.43 -0.06
CA ALA A 316 -9.11 24.28 -0.77
C ALA A 316 -10.21 23.28 -1.12
N ILE A 317 -10.12 22.72 -2.31
CA ILE A 317 -10.96 21.58 -2.75
C ILE A 317 -10.02 20.39 -2.92
N CYS A 318 -10.31 19.31 -2.24
CA CYS A 318 -9.48 18.13 -2.21
C CYS A 318 -10.33 16.91 -2.59
N LEU A 319 -9.94 16.22 -3.65
CA LEU A 319 -10.59 15.00 -4.11
C LEU A 319 -9.63 13.83 -3.94
N ILE A 320 -10.07 12.79 -3.27
CA ILE A 320 -9.44 11.48 -3.33
C ILE A 320 -9.95 10.77 -4.58
N HIS A 321 -9.03 10.30 -5.44
CA HIS A 321 -9.38 9.61 -6.67
C HIS A 321 -10.33 8.44 -6.37
N ASP A 322 -11.40 8.32 -7.16
CA ASP A 322 -12.48 7.32 -7.02
C ASP A 322 -13.18 7.28 -5.64
N SER A 323 -13.12 8.36 -4.86
CA SER A 323 -13.72 8.41 -3.54
C SER A 323 -14.54 9.70 -3.32
N ALA A 324 -14.11 10.58 -2.44
CA ALA A 324 -14.88 11.71 -1.96
C ALA A 324 -14.21 13.06 -2.25
N VAL A 325 -15.03 14.11 -2.38
CA VAL A 325 -14.62 15.52 -2.47
C VAL A 325 -14.74 16.16 -1.10
N PHE A 326 -13.74 16.89 -0.67
CA PHE A 326 -13.66 17.60 0.61
C PHE A 326 -13.39 19.08 0.43
#